data_09fe42176f0606934cb273e82599b1ca
#
_entry.id   09fe42176f0606934cb273e82599b1ca
#
_cell.length_a   1.000
_cell.length_b   1.000
_cell.length_c   1.000
_cell.angle_alpha   90.00
_cell.angle_beta   90.00
_cell.angle_gamma   90.00
#
_symmetry.space_group_name_H-M   'P 1'
#
loop_
_entity.id
_entity.type
_entity.pdbx_description
1 polymer ?
#
loop_
_entity_poly.entity_id
_entity_poly.type
_entity_poly.pdbx_seq_one_letter_code
_entity_poly.pdbx_strand_id
1 'polypeptide(L)'
;MKALDAYDELVEGGVESWNKDSPFIIAFKNEAEAAGFIEEVEGAVRHGQEVPFEEISNPRDFVPHLSDSVNLVFKLGNQRYFEPSPFCHKLADALRSRGVEIRTGASVVDVQSTRKPVVELSTGERLQADNVVIATGAWLPKLARRLGVRTRVQAGRGYSFSVDTGENSIDYPVYLPAQRLACTPYQGCFRIAGTMEFRDADAPFDPKRVQSMIKYASEMFTGIVFDERQDEWVGSRPVTPDGLPLIGATKAPNVYVAGGHGMWGAVLGPASGRALAHLIETGETLPEIRDFDPLR
;
A
#
# COMPACT_ATOMS: atom_id res chain seq x y z
N MET A 1 3.30 0.85 18.05
CA MET A 1 1.92 0.96 17.46
C MET A 1 1.72 -0.19 16.49
N LYS A 2 0.68 -1.02 16.66
CA LYS A 2 0.43 -2.15 15.75
C LYS A 2 -0.48 -1.69 14.59
N ALA A 3 -0.16 -2.12 13.37
CA ALA A 3 -0.93 -1.73 12.18
C ALA A 3 -2.38 -2.24 12.23
N LEU A 4 -2.59 -3.48 12.68
CA LEU A 4 -3.92 -4.07 12.80
C LEU A 4 -4.81 -3.31 13.78
N ASP A 5 -4.28 -2.89 14.94
CA ASP A 5 -5.03 -2.12 15.93
C ASP A 5 -5.58 -0.80 15.32
N ALA A 6 -4.79 -0.15 14.45
CA ALA A 6 -5.22 1.08 13.78
C ALA A 6 -6.31 0.84 12.73
N TYR A 7 -6.36 -0.35 12.12
CA TYR A 7 -7.49 -0.76 11.27
C TYR A 7 -8.75 -1.05 12.09
N ASP A 8 -8.59 -1.74 13.23
CA ASP A 8 -9.72 -2.06 14.12
C ASP A 8 -10.39 -0.77 14.63
N GLU A 9 -9.60 0.26 14.99
CA GLU A 9 -10.12 1.60 15.32
C GLU A 9 -10.93 2.24 14.18
N LEU A 10 -10.53 2.06 12.92
CA LEU A 10 -11.30 2.56 11.78
C LEU A 10 -12.62 1.81 11.61
N VAL A 11 -12.62 0.49 11.79
CA VAL A 11 -13.83 -0.33 11.74
C VAL A 11 -14.80 0.04 12.87
N GLU A 12 -14.32 0.15 14.10
CA GLU A 12 -15.08 0.63 15.26
C GLU A 12 -15.61 2.07 15.03
N GLY A 13 -14.82 2.86 14.30
CA GLY A 13 -15.19 4.19 13.84
C GLY A 13 -16.20 4.22 12.70
N GLY A 14 -16.74 3.09 12.23
CA GLY A 14 -17.81 3.03 11.21
C GLY A 14 -17.31 2.85 9.78
N VAL A 15 -16.05 2.44 9.57
CA VAL A 15 -15.56 2.06 8.23
C VAL A 15 -15.96 0.61 7.96
N GLU A 16 -17.17 0.43 7.44
CA GLU A 16 -17.73 -0.88 7.11
C GLU A 16 -17.15 -1.44 5.82
N SER A 17 -15.90 -1.91 5.85
CA SER A 17 -15.24 -2.55 4.71
C SER A 17 -14.97 -4.01 4.97
N TRP A 18 -15.18 -4.82 3.93
CA TRP A 18 -14.81 -6.24 3.97
C TRP A 18 -13.31 -6.40 4.18
N ASN A 19 -12.96 -7.19 5.15
CA ASN A 19 -11.59 -7.63 5.41
C ASN A 19 -11.62 -9.07 5.93
N LYS A 20 -10.50 -9.79 5.80
CA LYS A 20 -10.41 -11.19 6.21
C LYS A 20 -9.07 -11.45 6.87
N ASP A 21 -9.10 -11.97 8.09
CA ASP A 21 -7.93 -12.58 8.71
C ASP A 21 -7.60 -13.87 7.99
N SER A 22 -6.39 -13.97 7.50
CA SER A 22 -5.96 -15.13 6.72
C SER A 22 -4.44 -15.19 6.70
N PRO A 23 -3.83 -16.37 6.83
CA PRO A 23 -2.41 -16.49 6.55
C PRO A 23 -2.13 -16.16 5.08
N PHE A 24 -0.91 -15.70 4.80
CA PHE A 24 -0.38 -15.61 3.46
C PHE A 24 0.39 -16.87 3.11
N ILE A 25 0.19 -17.36 1.91
CA ILE A 25 0.94 -18.49 1.35
C ILE A 25 2.10 -17.92 0.55
N ILE A 26 3.31 -18.24 0.93
CA ILE A 26 4.55 -17.78 0.29
C ILE A 26 5.12 -18.94 -0.49
N ALA A 27 5.24 -18.81 -1.81
CA ALA A 27 5.59 -19.93 -2.68
C ALA A 27 6.85 -19.66 -3.52
N PHE A 28 7.69 -20.70 -3.65
CA PHE A 28 8.96 -20.71 -4.38
C PHE A 28 9.11 -21.99 -5.21
N LYS A 29 9.91 -21.91 -6.26
CA LYS A 29 10.27 -23.09 -7.04
C LYS A 29 11.31 -23.96 -6.33
N ASN A 30 12.20 -23.37 -5.55
CA ASN A 30 13.30 -24.07 -4.88
C ASN A 30 13.87 -23.24 -3.71
N GLU A 31 14.75 -23.87 -2.92
CA GLU A 31 15.41 -23.26 -1.77
C GLU A 31 16.25 -22.03 -2.12
N ALA A 32 16.89 -22.00 -3.30
CA ALA A 32 17.71 -20.86 -3.71
C ALA A 32 16.87 -19.59 -3.92
N GLU A 33 15.63 -19.73 -4.43
CA GLU A 33 14.70 -18.60 -4.54
C GLU A 33 14.19 -18.15 -3.16
N ALA A 34 14.06 -19.06 -2.20
CA ALA A 34 13.54 -18.78 -0.87
C ALA A 34 14.56 -18.14 0.08
N ALA A 35 15.87 -18.39 -0.12
CA ALA A 35 16.92 -18.06 0.83
C ALA A 35 16.88 -16.59 1.31
N GLY A 36 16.72 -15.64 0.39
CA GLY A 36 16.68 -14.22 0.76
C GLY A 36 15.44 -13.84 1.56
N PHE A 37 14.29 -14.46 1.28
CA PHE A 37 13.06 -14.23 2.03
C PHE A 37 13.13 -14.83 3.43
N ILE A 38 13.71 -16.04 3.57
CA ILE A 38 13.92 -16.68 4.87
C ILE A 38 14.85 -15.82 5.73
N GLU A 39 15.94 -15.31 5.18
CA GLU A 39 16.85 -14.40 5.89
C GLU A 39 16.15 -13.12 6.36
N GLU A 40 15.27 -12.55 5.55
CA GLU A 40 14.46 -11.38 5.91
C GLU A 40 13.55 -11.68 7.10
N VAL A 41 12.83 -12.81 7.07
CA VAL A 41 11.96 -13.26 8.16
C VAL A 41 12.75 -13.50 9.44
N GLU A 42 13.87 -14.24 9.36
CA GLU A 42 14.75 -14.46 10.50
C GLU A 42 15.33 -13.15 11.06
N GLY A 43 15.64 -12.20 10.16
CA GLY A 43 16.07 -10.86 10.52
C GLY A 43 15.00 -10.13 11.34
N ALA A 44 13.75 -10.18 10.92
CA ALA A 44 12.63 -9.58 11.65
C ALA A 44 12.46 -10.22 13.05
N VAL A 45 12.55 -11.53 13.14
CA VAL A 45 12.48 -12.27 14.42
C VAL A 45 13.63 -11.89 15.33
N ARG A 46 14.88 -11.78 14.82
CA ARG A 46 16.04 -11.33 15.61
C ARG A 46 15.87 -9.91 16.16
N HIS A 47 15.08 -9.06 15.51
CA HIS A 47 14.74 -7.73 15.97
C HIS A 47 13.45 -7.67 16.82
N GLY A 48 12.98 -8.82 17.30
CA GLY A 48 11.87 -8.92 18.25
C GLY A 48 10.48 -8.87 17.62
N GLN A 49 10.38 -9.04 16.32
CA GLN A 49 9.07 -9.20 15.68
C GLN A 49 8.57 -10.65 15.83
N GLU A 50 7.30 -10.78 16.15
CA GLU A 50 6.62 -12.07 16.18
C GLU A 50 6.12 -12.38 14.76
N VAL A 51 6.77 -13.31 14.09
CA VAL A 51 6.46 -13.72 12.72
C VAL A 51 6.15 -15.21 12.69
N PRO A 52 4.87 -15.63 12.82
CA PRO A 52 4.48 -17.04 12.68
C PRO A 52 4.72 -17.49 11.24
N PHE A 53 5.75 -18.29 11.04
CA PHE A 53 6.21 -18.73 9.73
C PHE A 53 6.53 -20.21 9.77
N GLU A 54 5.84 -21.01 8.95
CA GLU A 54 5.97 -22.47 8.93
C GLU A 54 5.96 -23.01 7.50
N GLU A 55 6.74 -24.05 7.22
CA GLU A 55 6.73 -24.76 5.94
C GLU A 55 5.50 -25.66 5.82
N ILE A 56 4.91 -25.71 4.63
CA ILE A 56 3.72 -26.53 4.32
C ILE A 56 4.14 -27.76 3.52
N SER A 57 3.83 -28.95 4.06
CA SER A 57 4.15 -30.23 3.39
C SER A 57 3.26 -30.50 2.16
N ASN A 58 1.98 -30.08 2.19
CA ASN A 58 1.00 -30.32 1.13
C ASN A 58 0.40 -28.97 0.65
N PRO A 59 1.14 -28.17 -0.12
CA PRO A 59 0.72 -26.81 -0.47
C PRO A 59 -0.56 -26.75 -1.31
N ARG A 60 -0.87 -27.79 -2.08
CA ARG A 60 -2.08 -27.85 -2.91
C ARG A 60 -3.37 -28.06 -2.13
N ASP A 61 -3.28 -28.48 -0.86
CA ASP A 61 -4.44 -28.50 0.05
C ASP A 61 -4.88 -27.07 0.42
N PHE A 62 -3.97 -26.10 0.36
CA PHE A 62 -4.24 -24.66 0.60
C PHE A 62 -4.51 -23.89 -0.68
N VAL A 63 -3.73 -24.16 -1.73
CA VAL A 63 -3.83 -23.48 -3.02
C VAL A 63 -3.79 -24.54 -4.13
N PRO A 64 -4.95 -25.09 -4.53
CA PRO A 64 -5.04 -26.17 -5.53
C PRO A 64 -4.43 -25.82 -6.88
N HIS A 65 -4.41 -24.53 -7.20
CA HIS A 65 -3.88 -24.01 -8.47
C HIS A 65 -2.34 -23.89 -8.54
N LEU A 66 -1.59 -24.22 -7.50
CA LEU A 66 -0.12 -24.19 -7.59
C LEU A 66 0.39 -25.23 -8.59
N SER A 67 1.25 -24.80 -9.49
CA SER A 67 1.87 -25.64 -10.51
C SER A 67 2.87 -26.65 -9.90
N ASP A 68 3.24 -27.68 -10.67
CA ASP A 68 4.24 -28.65 -10.25
C ASP A 68 5.66 -28.06 -10.15
N SER A 69 5.90 -26.87 -10.68
CA SER A 69 7.15 -26.15 -10.51
C SER A 69 7.36 -25.59 -9.11
N VAL A 70 6.29 -25.48 -8.31
CA VAL A 70 6.33 -25.00 -6.93
C VAL A 70 6.66 -26.12 -5.98
N ASN A 71 7.85 -26.07 -5.35
CA ASN A 71 8.36 -27.15 -4.51
C ASN A 71 8.56 -26.74 -3.05
N LEU A 72 8.53 -25.45 -2.74
CA LEU A 72 8.73 -24.96 -1.38
C LEU A 72 7.69 -23.88 -1.08
N VAL A 73 6.90 -24.10 -0.03
CA VAL A 73 5.79 -23.22 0.34
C VAL A 73 5.77 -23.03 1.86
N PHE A 74 5.59 -21.78 2.26
CA PHE A 74 5.45 -21.39 3.65
C PHE A 74 4.10 -20.74 3.90
N LYS A 75 3.64 -20.85 5.14
CA LYS A 75 2.47 -20.16 5.67
C LYS A 75 2.93 -19.09 6.63
N LEU A 76 2.60 -17.82 6.34
CA LEU A 76 2.83 -16.67 7.18
C LEU A 76 1.54 -16.30 7.91
N GLY A 77 1.51 -16.51 9.22
CA GLY A 77 0.36 -16.23 10.08
C GLY A 77 0.21 -14.76 10.46
N ASN A 78 -0.83 -14.45 11.24
CA ASN A 78 -1.13 -13.11 11.75
C ASN A 78 -1.24 -12.04 10.65
N GLN A 79 -1.84 -12.40 9.52
CA GLN A 79 -2.06 -11.50 8.38
C GLN A 79 -3.54 -11.18 8.22
N ARG A 80 -3.82 -10.03 7.62
CA ARG A 80 -5.15 -9.58 7.21
C ARG A 80 -5.07 -8.99 5.82
N TYR A 81 -6.10 -9.19 5.02
CA TYR A 81 -6.21 -8.53 3.72
C TYR A 81 -7.60 -7.95 3.51
N PHE A 82 -7.70 -6.98 2.63
CA PHE A 82 -8.93 -6.28 2.27
C PHE A 82 -8.85 -5.80 0.82
N GLU A 83 -9.97 -5.40 0.27
CA GLU A 83 -10.03 -4.77 -1.05
C GLU A 83 -9.79 -3.26 -0.93
N PRO A 84 -8.69 -2.72 -1.48
CA PRO A 84 -8.31 -1.32 -1.25
C PRO A 84 -9.34 -0.30 -1.78
N SER A 85 -9.95 -0.56 -2.96
CA SER A 85 -10.91 0.38 -3.56
C SER A 85 -12.20 0.49 -2.74
N PRO A 86 -12.92 -0.60 -2.44
CA PRO A 86 -14.06 -0.56 -1.52
C PRO A 86 -13.72 0.04 -0.16
N PHE A 87 -12.56 -0.30 0.41
CA PHE A 87 -12.12 0.27 1.68
C PHE A 87 -12.01 1.80 1.62
N CYS A 88 -11.36 2.36 0.60
CA CYS A 88 -11.24 3.81 0.46
C CYS A 88 -12.60 4.51 0.29
N HIS A 89 -13.54 3.89 -0.45
CA HIS A 89 -14.90 4.42 -0.58
C HIS A 89 -15.65 4.43 0.76
N LYS A 90 -15.60 3.32 1.50
CA LYS A 90 -16.23 3.21 2.83
C LYS A 90 -15.61 4.17 3.85
N LEU A 91 -14.29 4.37 3.81
CA LEU A 91 -13.62 5.38 4.61
C LEU A 91 -14.13 6.79 4.26
N ALA A 92 -14.26 7.11 2.97
CA ALA A 92 -14.79 8.39 2.53
C ALA A 92 -16.27 8.59 2.99
N ASP A 93 -17.09 7.55 2.94
CA ASP A 93 -18.48 7.60 3.39
C ASP A 93 -18.55 7.81 4.91
N ALA A 94 -17.73 7.11 5.70
CA ALA A 94 -17.63 7.31 7.14
C ALA A 94 -17.16 8.73 7.51
N LEU A 95 -16.26 9.33 6.73
CA LEU A 95 -15.83 10.72 6.92
C LEU A 95 -16.97 11.71 6.60
N ARG A 96 -17.69 11.51 5.49
CA ARG A 96 -18.86 12.35 5.13
C ARG A 96 -19.94 12.30 6.19
N SER A 97 -20.24 11.14 6.75
CA SER A 97 -21.23 11.01 7.83
C SER A 97 -20.83 11.77 9.11
N ARG A 98 -19.55 12.07 9.28
CA ARG A 98 -19.00 12.91 10.36
C ARG A 98 -18.86 14.38 9.99
N GLY A 99 -19.42 14.81 8.84
CA GLY A 99 -19.40 16.19 8.40
C GLY A 99 -18.12 16.64 7.69
N VAL A 100 -17.23 15.70 7.32
CA VAL A 100 -16.03 16.04 6.51
C VAL A 100 -16.45 16.30 5.07
N GLU A 101 -16.08 17.46 4.56
CA GLU A 101 -16.27 17.81 3.14
C GLU A 101 -15.19 17.14 2.29
N ILE A 102 -15.60 16.36 1.29
CA ILE A 102 -14.69 15.75 0.30
C ILE A 102 -15.00 16.36 -1.06
N ARG A 103 -14.07 17.15 -1.59
CA ARG A 103 -14.15 17.79 -2.90
C ARG A 103 -13.37 16.97 -3.94
N THR A 104 -14.10 16.34 -4.85
CA THR A 104 -13.53 15.69 -6.04
C THR A 104 -13.41 16.68 -7.19
N GLY A 105 -12.49 16.41 -8.14
CA GLY A 105 -12.25 17.33 -9.27
C GLY A 105 -11.55 18.64 -8.87
N ALA A 106 -11.11 18.79 -7.63
CA ALA A 106 -10.42 19.96 -7.10
C ALA A 106 -8.89 19.73 -7.09
N SER A 107 -8.20 20.25 -8.07
CA SER A 107 -6.74 20.12 -8.19
C SER A 107 -6.04 21.25 -7.45
N VAL A 108 -5.21 20.91 -6.45
CA VAL A 108 -4.37 21.86 -5.72
C VAL A 108 -3.11 22.16 -6.52
N VAL A 109 -2.83 23.43 -6.75
CA VAL A 109 -1.65 23.90 -7.50
C VAL A 109 -0.59 24.54 -6.62
N ASP A 110 -0.96 25.10 -5.47
CA ASP A 110 -0.02 25.71 -4.52
C ASP A 110 -0.52 25.62 -3.07
N VAL A 111 0.43 25.62 -2.13
CA VAL A 111 0.20 25.75 -0.70
C VAL A 111 1.08 26.89 -0.20
N GLN A 112 0.47 28.00 0.16
CA GLN A 112 1.18 29.20 0.58
C GLN A 112 1.41 29.20 2.10
N SER A 113 2.69 29.43 2.47
CA SER A 113 3.13 29.50 3.86
C SER A 113 2.80 30.89 4.44
N THR A 114 1.66 30.98 5.10
CA THR A 114 1.24 32.16 5.88
C THR A 114 0.88 31.73 7.28
N ARG A 115 0.58 32.68 8.19
CA ARG A 115 0.17 32.34 9.57
C ARG A 115 -1.02 31.36 9.61
N LYS A 116 -1.96 31.50 8.69
CA LYS A 116 -3.00 30.53 8.36
C LYS A 116 -2.74 30.08 6.92
N PRO A 117 -2.28 28.86 6.66
CA PRO A 117 -1.93 28.43 5.32
C PRO A 117 -3.10 28.56 4.35
N VAL A 118 -2.76 28.87 3.09
CA VAL A 118 -3.74 29.03 2.01
C VAL A 118 -3.46 27.99 0.92
N VAL A 119 -4.47 27.20 0.60
CA VAL A 119 -4.47 26.24 -0.50
C VAL A 119 -5.07 26.91 -1.74
N GLU A 120 -4.36 26.90 -2.86
CA GLU A 120 -4.82 27.43 -4.15
C GLU A 120 -5.21 26.27 -5.08
N LEU A 121 -6.42 26.33 -5.63
CA LEU A 121 -6.92 25.38 -6.60
C LEU A 121 -6.61 25.83 -8.02
N SER A 122 -6.60 24.91 -8.99
CA SER A 122 -6.40 25.19 -10.42
C SER A 122 -7.48 26.10 -11.00
N THR A 123 -8.62 26.25 -10.34
CA THR A 123 -9.70 27.20 -10.69
C THR A 123 -9.40 28.64 -10.28
N GLY A 124 -8.35 28.88 -9.50
CA GLY A 124 -8.06 30.16 -8.85
C GLY A 124 -8.75 30.35 -7.50
N GLU A 125 -9.58 29.42 -7.05
CA GLU A 125 -10.17 29.45 -5.71
C GLU A 125 -9.07 29.31 -4.65
N ARG A 126 -9.19 30.08 -3.57
CA ARG A 126 -8.25 30.08 -2.46
C ARG A 126 -8.95 29.72 -1.16
N LEU A 127 -8.47 28.68 -0.50
CA LEU A 127 -9.00 28.14 0.73
C LEU A 127 -8.01 28.39 1.88
N GLN A 128 -8.45 29.07 2.92
CA GLN A 128 -7.66 29.26 4.13
C GLN A 128 -8.02 28.20 5.17
N ALA A 129 -7.02 27.64 5.84
CA ALA A 129 -7.22 26.64 6.90
C ALA A 129 -6.34 26.95 8.11
N ASP A 130 -6.68 26.40 9.27
CA ASP A 130 -5.82 26.47 10.46
C ASP A 130 -4.62 25.55 10.30
N ASN A 131 -4.80 24.36 9.72
CA ASN A 131 -3.76 23.40 9.40
C ASN A 131 -3.98 22.81 7.99
N VAL A 132 -2.89 22.49 7.29
CA VAL A 132 -2.90 21.83 5.98
C VAL A 132 -2.04 20.57 6.03
N VAL A 133 -2.57 19.44 5.57
CA VAL A 133 -1.81 18.20 5.40
C VAL A 133 -1.67 17.88 3.91
N ILE A 134 -0.43 17.77 3.44
CA ILE A 134 -0.13 17.35 2.07
C ILE A 134 0.04 15.82 2.06
N ALA A 135 -0.96 15.12 1.53
CA ALA A 135 -1.01 13.65 1.46
C ALA A 135 -1.14 13.14 0.01
N THR A 136 -0.44 13.79 -0.92
CA THR A 136 -0.60 13.63 -2.37
C THR A 136 0.22 12.48 -2.98
N GLY A 137 0.64 11.50 -2.18
CA GLY A 137 1.31 10.27 -2.66
C GLY A 137 2.54 10.56 -3.51
N ALA A 138 2.62 9.97 -4.71
CA ALA A 138 3.76 10.15 -5.61
C ALA A 138 3.92 11.60 -6.15
N TRP A 139 2.88 12.43 -6.06
CA TRP A 139 2.90 13.84 -6.44
C TRP A 139 3.31 14.78 -5.30
N LEU A 140 3.61 14.27 -4.11
CA LEU A 140 3.98 15.04 -2.93
C LEU A 140 5.10 16.07 -3.21
N PRO A 141 6.16 15.78 -3.99
CA PRO A 141 7.21 16.77 -4.26
C PRO A 141 6.72 18.02 -5.00
N LYS A 142 5.63 17.92 -5.78
CA LYS A 142 5.08 19.06 -6.52
C LYS A 142 4.67 20.22 -5.59
N LEU A 143 4.14 19.88 -4.39
CA LEU A 143 3.69 20.87 -3.40
C LEU A 143 4.67 21.04 -2.24
N ALA A 144 5.23 19.95 -1.72
CA ALA A 144 5.98 19.98 -0.46
C ALA A 144 7.42 20.52 -0.59
N ARG A 145 8.03 20.48 -1.78
CA ARG A 145 9.43 20.87 -1.98
C ARG A 145 9.70 22.34 -1.58
N ARG A 146 8.79 23.26 -1.91
CA ARG A 146 8.89 24.68 -1.56
C ARG A 146 8.74 24.91 -0.05
N LEU A 147 8.15 23.97 0.67
CA LEU A 147 7.92 24.01 2.10
C LEU A 147 9.05 23.34 2.89
N GLY A 148 10.19 23.08 2.24
CA GLY A 148 11.41 22.57 2.86
C GLY A 148 11.59 21.05 2.81
N VAL A 149 10.62 20.29 2.30
CA VAL A 149 10.72 18.82 2.15
C VAL A 149 11.61 18.52 0.93
N ARG A 150 12.85 18.11 1.17
CA ARG A 150 13.85 17.88 0.11
C ARG A 150 14.03 16.42 -0.25
N THR A 151 13.57 15.51 0.60
CA THR A 151 13.61 14.06 0.35
C THR A 151 12.92 13.75 -0.98
N ARG A 152 13.60 13.00 -1.83
CA ARG A 152 13.05 12.60 -3.12
C ARG A 152 11.94 11.57 -2.89
N VAL A 153 10.80 11.80 -3.53
CA VAL A 153 9.74 10.80 -3.66
C VAL A 153 9.65 10.45 -5.13
N GLN A 154 9.94 9.23 -5.46
CA GLN A 154 9.89 8.71 -6.84
C GLN A 154 8.66 7.82 -6.99
N ALA A 155 7.97 7.94 -8.12
CA ALA A 155 6.89 7.02 -8.44
C ALA A 155 7.45 5.64 -8.77
N GLY A 156 7.12 4.65 -7.92
CA GLY A 156 7.34 3.23 -8.15
C GLY A 156 6.03 2.60 -8.64
N ARG A 157 5.87 2.48 -9.97
CA ARG A 157 4.61 2.07 -10.58
C ARG A 157 4.44 0.57 -10.50
N GLY A 158 3.31 0.14 -9.95
CA GLY A 158 2.89 -1.25 -9.89
C GLY A 158 1.71 -1.49 -10.80
N TYR A 159 1.68 -2.67 -11.40
CA TYR A 159 0.62 -3.10 -12.30
C TYR A 159 -0.21 -4.19 -11.64
N SER A 160 -1.46 -4.33 -12.05
CA SER A 160 -2.31 -5.40 -11.60
C SER A 160 -3.44 -5.68 -12.58
N PHE A 161 -3.98 -6.89 -12.49
CA PHE A 161 -5.16 -7.34 -13.21
C PHE A 161 -5.90 -8.41 -12.40
N SER A 162 -7.15 -8.69 -12.76
CA SER A 162 -7.97 -9.73 -12.14
C SER A 162 -8.20 -10.88 -13.10
N VAL A 163 -8.30 -12.09 -12.56
CA VAL A 163 -8.68 -13.30 -13.28
C VAL A 163 -9.77 -14.05 -12.53
N ASP A 164 -10.55 -14.84 -13.24
CA ASP A 164 -11.43 -15.84 -12.66
C ASP A 164 -10.62 -17.13 -12.38
N THR A 165 -10.88 -17.77 -11.27
CA THR A 165 -10.29 -19.06 -10.90
C THR A 165 -11.19 -20.25 -11.17
N GLY A 166 -12.37 -20.03 -11.76
CA GLY A 166 -13.35 -21.08 -12.06
C GLY A 166 -13.97 -21.68 -10.79
N GLU A 167 -14.29 -22.99 -10.87
CA GLU A 167 -15.00 -23.70 -9.79
C GLU A 167 -14.15 -23.88 -8.52
N ASN A 168 -12.82 -23.86 -8.64
CA ASN A 168 -11.90 -24.03 -7.51
C ASN A 168 -11.38 -22.66 -7.08
N SER A 169 -12.02 -22.03 -6.12
CA SER A 169 -11.57 -20.76 -5.57
C SER A 169 -10.21 -20.87 -4.88
N ILE A 170 -9.39 -19.83 -5.00
CA ILE A 170 -8.20 -19.67 -4.16
C ILE A 170 -8.61 -18.86 -2.94
N ASP A 171 -8.55 -19.44 -1.77
CA ASP A 171 -9.07 -18.84 -0.53
C ASP A 171 -8.01 -18.07 0.26
N TYR A 172 -6.76 -18.17 -0.13
CA TYR A 172 -5.63 -17.57 0.57
C TYR A 172 -4.86 -16.61 -0.35
N PRO A 173 -4.39 -15.47 0.17
CA PRO A 173 -3.41 -14.67 -0.54
C PRO A 173 -2.13 -15.45 -0.79
N VAL A 174 -1.60 -15.37 -2.01
CA VAL A 174 -0.37 -16.02 -2.42
C VAL A 174 0.67 -14.96 -2.78
N TYR A 175 1.82 -15.00 -2.13
CA TYR A 175 2.95 -14.15 -2.47
C TYR A 175 4.06 -14.99 -3.13
N LEU A 176 4.54 -14.50 -4.25
CA LEU A 176 5.61 -15.08 -5.06
C LEU A 176 6.80 -14.12 -5.07
N PRO A 177 7.68 -14.14 -4.03
CA PRO A 177 8.73 -13.14 -3.86
C PRO A 177 9.70 -13.09 -5.03
N ALA A 178 10.15 -14.25 -5.54
CA ALA A 178 11.10 -14.33 -6.65
C ALA A 178 10.52 -13.75 -7.95
N GLN A 179 9.22 -13.88 -8.18
CA GLN A 179 8.49 -13.32 -9.31
C GLN A 179 7.98 -11.89 -9.04
N ARG A 180 8.07 -11.42 -7.78
CA ARG A 180 7.55 -10.14 -7.30
C ARG A 180 6.05 -9.95 -7.58
N LEU A 181 5.27 -11.02 -7.36
CA LEU A 181 3.83 -11.04 -7.54
C LEU A 181 3.13 -11.27 -6.20
N ALA A 182 2.15 -10.43 -5.90
CA ALA A 182 1.20 -10.61 -4.82
C ALA A 182 -0.17 -10.92 -5.43
N CYS A 183 -0.72 -12.06 -5.09
CA CYS A 183 -1.96 -12.57 -5.65
C CYS A 183 -2.98 -12.70 -4.52
N THR A 184 -4.10 -11.99 -4.62
CA THR A 184 -5.06 -11.86 -3.52
C THR A 184 -6.46 -12.27 -3.97
N PRO A 185 -7.13 -13.18 -3.25
CA PRO A 185 -8.52 -13.50 -3.51
C PRO A 185 -9.41 -12.36 -3.00
N TYR A 186 -10.08 -11.67 -3.93
CA TYR A 186 -11.12 -10.69 -3.64
C TYR A 186 -12.50 -11.30 -3.85
N GLN A 187 -13.54 -10.55 -3.51
CA GLN A 187 -14.91 -11.00 -3.75
C GLN A 187 -15.17 -11.09 -5.26
N GLY A 188 -15.24 -12.32 -5.77
CA GLY A 188 -15.54 -12.62 -7.17
C GLY A 188 -14.36 -12.58 -8.15
N CYS A 189 -13.11 -12.41 -7.68
CA CYS A 189 -11.95 -12.50 -8.56
C CYS A 189 -10.65 -12.81 -7.79
N PHE A 190 -9.63 -13.23 -8.53
CA PHE A 190 -8.26 -13.36 -8.02
C PHE A 190 -7.39 -12.25 -8.61
N ARG A 191 -6.98 -11.31 -7.76
CA ARG A 191 -6.20 -10.13 -8.16
C ARG A 191 -4.72 -10.44 -8.15
N ILE A 192 -4.05 -10.28 -9.29
CA ILE A 192 -2.60 -10.43 -9.43
C ILE A 192 -1.99 -9.05 -9.56
N ALA A 193 -1.14 -8.68 -8.63
CA ALA A 193 -0.46 -7.41 -8.57
C ALA A 193 1.06 -7.62 -8.48
N GLY A 194 1.84 -6.73 -9.11
CA GLY A 194 3.29 -6.87 -9.05
C GLY A 194 4.03 -5.75 -9.75
N THR A 195 5.28 -6.01 -10.00
CA THR A 195 6.26 -5.14 -10.62
C THR A 195 6.59 -3.87 -9.84
N MET A 196 7.71 -3.25 -10.17
CA MET A 196 8.11 -1.93 -9.71
C MET A 196 8.83 -1.24 -10.87
N GLU A 197 8.17 -0.27 -11.48
CA GLU A 197 8.71 0.51 -12.57
C GLU A 197 8.94 1.96 -12.11
N PHE A 198 10.18 2.44 -12.15
CA PHE A 198 10.50 3.82 -11.81
C PHE A 198 10.36 4.71 -13.04
N ARG A 199 9.24 5.44 -13.13
CA ARG A 199 8.93 6.41 -14.19
C ARG A 199 8.20 7.61 -13.61
N ASP A 200 7.80 8.55 -14.48
CA ASP A 200 6.88 9.62 -14.11
C ASP A 200 5.55 9.04 -13.60
N ALA A 201 4.99 9.65 -12.55
CA ALA A 201 3.76 9.17 -11.92
C ALA A 201 2.57 9.13 -12.90
N ASP A 202 2.55 10.05 -13.85
CA ASP A 202 1.50 10.24 -14.85
C ASP A 202 1.84 9.55 -16.20
N ALA A 203 2.95 8.77 -16.29
CA ALA A 203 3.31 8.06 -17.50
C ALA A 203 2.19 7.09 -17.96
N PRO A 204 1.97 6.88 -19.27
CA PRO A 204 0.93 6.00 -19.75
C PRO A 204 1.12 4.56 -19.30
N PHE A 205 0.02 3.80 -19.27
CA PHE A 205 0.02 2.36 -19.03
C PHE A 205 0.88 1.63 -20.06
N ASP A 206 1.72 0.67 -19.62
CA ASP A 206 2.54 -0.16 -20.50
C ASP A 206 2.05 -1.63 -20.43
N PRO A 207 1.35 -2.13 -21.48
CA PRO A 207 0.81 -3.49 -21.49
C PRO A 207 1.90 -4.57 -21.43
N LYS A 208 3.15 -4.27 -21.80
CA LYS A 208 4.27 -5.22 -21.69
C LYS A 208 4.54 -5.64 -20.26
N ARG A 209 4.23 -4.78 -19.29
CA ARG A 209 4.38 -5.09 -17.86
C ARG A 209 3.39 -6.18 -17.44
N VAL A 210 2.14 -6.07 -17.84
CA VAL A 210 1.11 -7.09 -17.60
C VAL A 210 1.48 -8.41 -18.29
N GLN A 211 1.94 -8.37 -19.53
CA GLN A 211 2.42 -9.57 -20.24
C GLN A 211 3.56 -10.27 -19.50
N SER A 212 4.51 -9.51 -18.95
CA SER A 212 5.58 -10.07 -18.12
C SER A 212 5.05 -10.73 -16.86
N MET A 213 4.06 -10.11 -16.19
CA MET A 213 3.43 -10.69 -14.98
C MET A 213 2.69 -11.98 -15.31
N ILE A 214 1.96 -12.03 -16.43
CA ILE A 214 1.26 -13.24 -16.91
C ILE A 214 2.27 -14.37 -17.13
N LYS A 215 3.39 -14.08 -17.81
CA LYS A 215 4.44 -15.06 -18.04
C LYS A 215 4.93 -15.70 -16.74
N TYR A 216 5.20 -14.89 -15.72
CA TYR A 216 5.65 -15.42 -14.42
C TYR A 216 4.52 -16.10 -13.65
N ALA A 217 3.31 -15.57 -13.69
CA ALA A 217 2.17 -16.19 -13.02
C ALA A 217 1.81 -17.56 -13.62
N SER A 218 1.84 -17.70 -14.96
CA SER A 218 1.55 -18.96 -15.64
C SER A 218 2.58 -20.08 -15.39
N GLU A 219 3.78 -19.73 -14.92
CA GLU A 219 4.76 -20.72 -14.45
C GLU A 219 4.44 -21.24 -13.03
N MET A 220 3.73 -20.45 -12.22
CA MET A 220 3.45 -20.72 -10.81
C MET A 220 2.05 -21.28 -10.56
N PHE A 221 1.12 -21.03 -11.48
CA PHE A 221 -0.27 -21.46 -11.36
C PHE A 221 -0.72 -22.32 -12.56
N THR A 222 -1.62 -23.25 -12.29
CA THR A 222 -2.30 -24.09 -13.30
C THR A 222 -3.80 -23.89 -13.22
N GLY A 223 -4.52 -24.10 -14.33
CA GLY A 223 -5.98 -24.01 -14.38
C GLY A 223 -6.55 -22.58 -14.32
N ILE A 224 -5.70 -21.56 -14.46
CA ILE A 224 -6.11 -20.15 -14.52
C ILE A 224 -6.04 -19.67 -15.98
N VAL A 225 -7.11 -19.05 -16.48
CA VAL A 225 -7.19 -18.51 -17.83
C VAL A 225 -6.79 -17.03 -17.83
N PHE A 226 -5.51 -16.76 -18.09
CA PHE A 226 -4.97 -15.38 -18.05
C PHE A 226 -5.42 -14.50 -19.21
N ASP A 227 -5.90 -15.09 -20.33
CA ASP A 227 -6.35 -14.34 -21.50
C ASP A 227 -7.72 -13.66 -21.26
N GLU A 228 -8.50 -14.16 -20.31
CA GLU A 228 -9.81 -13.60 -19.91
C GLU A 228 -9.69 -12.60 -18.74
N ARG A 229 -8.50 -12.08 -18.52
CA ARG A 229 -8.22 -11.12 -17.46
C ARG A 229 -8.99 -9.81 -17.62
N GLN A 230 -9.28 -9.18 -16.50
CA GLN A 230 -10.05 -7.93 -16.40
C GLN A 230 -9.32 -6.91 -15.51
N ASP A 231 -9.80 -5.68 -15.53
CA ASP A 231 -9.35 -4.60 -14.65
C ASP A 231 -7.84 -4.37 -14.64
N GLU A 232 -7.22 -4.35 -15.84
CA GLU A 232 -5.82 -3.96 -15.94
C GLU A 232 -5.62 -2.54 -15.43
N TRP A 233 -4.73 -2.39 -14.48
CA TRP A 233 -4.51 -1.11 -13.80
C TRP A 233 -3.04 -0.87 -13.48
N VAL A 234 -2.66 0.40 -13.38
CA VAL A 234 -1.34 0.84 -12.92
C VAL A 234 -1.49 1.92 -11.86
N GLY A 235 -0.72 1.81 -10.77
CA GLY A 235 -0.69 2.80 -9.70
C GLY A 235 0.71 3.20 -9.30
N SER A 236 0.88 4.47 -8.95
CA SER A 236 2.16 5.06 -8.59
C SER A 236 2.35 5.07 -7.07
N ARG A 237 3.25 4.22 -6.57
CA ARG A 237 3.63 4.16 -5.16
C ARG A 237 4.65 5.26 -4.86
N PRO A 238 4.50 6.02 -3.76
CA PRO A 238 5.46 7.07 -3.37
C PRO A 238 6.68 6.46 -2.68
N VAL A 239 7.75 6.20 -3.42
CA VAL A 239 8.96 5.57 -2.91
C VAL A 239 9.99 6.62 -2.51
N THR A 240 10.50 6.52 -1.29
CA THR A 240 11.61 7.31 -0.76
C THR A 240 12.93 6.55 -0.90
N PRO A 241 14.10 7.21 -0.95
CA PRO A 241 15.39 6.54 -1.12
C PRO A 241 15.77 5.62 0.05
N ASP A 242 15.33 5.94 1.25
CA ASP A 242 15.58 5.20 2.48
C ASP A 242 14.46 4.20 2.84
N GLY A 243 13.38 4.18 2.06
CA GLY A 243 12.21 3.33 2.31
C GLY A 243 11.32 3.79 3.45
N LEU A 244 11.68 4.87 4.18
CA LEU A 244 10.91 5.38 5.30
C LEU A 244 9.84 6.39 4.84
N PRO A 245 8.65 6.42 5.46
CA PRO A 245 7.63 7.42 5.20
C PRO A 245 8.09 8.84 5.53
N LEU A 246 7.36 9.83 5.06
CA LEU A 246 7.49 11.25 5.41
C LEU A 246 6.24 11.64 6.19
N ILE A 247 6.37 11.81 7.52
CA ILE A 247 5.24 12.10 8.41
C ILE A 247 5.67 13.17 9.41
N GLY A 248 5.04 14.35 9.35
CA GLY A 248 5.36 15.42 10.28
C GLY A 248 5.22 16.83 9.72
N ALA A 249 5.75 17.80 10.45
CA ALA A 249 5.71 19.22 10.09
C ALA A 249 6.69 19.55 8.95
N THR A 250 6.35 20.54 8.16
CA THR A 250 7.23 21.16 7.18
C THR A 250 7.93 22.39 7.78
N LYS A 251 8.75 23.11 6.98
CA LYS A 251 9.28 24.43 7.39
C LYS A 251 8.21 25.52 7.44
N ALA A 252 7.07 25.31 6.80
CA ALA A 252 5.95 26.24 6.84
C ALA A 252 5.11 25.99 8.10
N PRO A 253 4.76 27.03 8.88
CA PRO A 253 3.93 26.85 10.05
C PRO A 253 2.56 26.28 9.67
N ASN A 254 2.07 25.33 10.48
CA ASN A 254 0.77 24.67 10.32
C ASN A 254 0.60 23.91 8.98
N VAL A 255 1.71 23.55 8.31
CA VAL A 255 1.70 22.70 7.13
C VAL A 255 2.48 21.41 7.41
N TYR A 256 1.81 20.29 7.18
CA TYR A 256 2.30 18.97 7.48
C TYR A 256 2.31 18.09 6.23
N VAL A 257 3.01 16.95 6.32
CA VAL A 257 3.10 15.96 5.25
C VAL A 257 2.77 14.58 5.80
N ALA A 258 2.04 13.78 5.02
CA ALA A 258 1.85 12.35 5.20
C ALA A 258 2.01 11.64 3.86
N GLY A 259 3.09 10.89 3.66
CA GLY A 259 3.35 10.22 2.38
C GLY A 259 4.64 9.42 2.37
N GLY A 260 5.09 9.03 1.18
CA GLY A 260 6.36 8.32 1.04
C GLY A 260 6.35 6.86 1.51
N HIS A 261 5.18 6.25 1.71
CA HIS A 261 5.04 4.91 2.28
C HIS A 261 5.47 3.76 1.37
N GLY A 262 5.85 4.03 0.11
CA GLY A 262 6.21 2.99 -0.85
C GLY A 262 5.12 1.92 -1.00
N MET A 263 5.48 0.66 -0.77
CA MET A 263 4.55 -0.47 -0.80
C MET A 263 3.74 -0.66 0.50
N TRP A 264 4.12 0.03 1.57
CA TRP A 264 3.58 -0.15 2.92
C TRP A 264 2.41 0.79 3.25
N GLY A 265 1.93 1.56 2.27
CA GLY A 265 0.89 2.57 2.51
C GLY A 265 -0.43 1.99 3.03
N ALA A 266 -0.83 0.82 2.54
CA ALA A 266 -2.00 0.12 3.07
C ALA A 266 -1.79 -0.31 4.53
N VAL A 267 -0.62 -0.84 4.87
CA VAL A 267 -0.31 -1.33 6.23
C VAL A 267 -0.14 -0.19 7.22
N LEU A 268 0.56 0.88 6.83
CA LEU A 268 0.97 1.96 7.74
C LEU A 268 0.04 3.18 7.73
N GLY A 269 -0.83 3.29 6.72
CA GLY A 269 -1.67 4.48 6.51
C GLY A 269 -2.49 4.89 7.73
N PRO A 270 -3.30 4.00 8.30
CA PRO A 270 -4.12 4.33 9.48
C PRO A 270 -3.27 4.76 10.68
N ALA A 271 -2.20 4.00 10.97
CA ALA A 271 -1.27 4.33 12.07
C ALA A 271 -0.56 5.67 11.85
N SER A 272 -0.17 5.98 10.61
CA SER A 272 0.43 7.27 10.22
C SER A 272 -0.55 8.42 10.39
N GLY A 273 -1.80 8.23 9.99
CA GLY A 273 -2.87 9.22 10.16
C GLY A 273 -3.10 9.55 11.63
N ARG A 274 -3.17 8.54 12.49
CA ARG A 274 -3.31 8.70 13.94
C ARG A 274 -2.13 9.46 14.55
N ALA A 275 -0.90 9.08 14.18
CA ALA A 275 0.31 9.74 14.71
C ALA A 275 0.40 11.21 14.25
N LEU A 276 0.02 11.51 13.01
CA LEU A 276 0.01 12.88 12.53
C LEU A 276 -1.10 13.71 13.17
N ALA A 277 -2.29 13.14 13.40
CA ALA A 277 -3.36 13.81 14.12
C ALA A 277 -2.92 14.18 15.54
N HIS A 278 -2.26 13.26 16.26
CA HIS A 278 -1.69 13.55 17.57
C HIS A 278 -0.68 14.72 17.52
N LEU A 279 0.23 14.72 16.54
CA LEU A 279 1.19 15.83 16.37
C LEU A 279 0.48 17.17 16.13
N ILE A 280 -0.55 17.20 15.28
CA ILE A 280 -1.30 18.43 14.98
C ILE A 280 -2.04 18.95 16.22
N GLU A 281 -2.59 18.06 17.02
CA GLU A 281 -3.41 18.38 18.19
C GLU A 281 -2.58 18.82 19.40
N THR A 282 -1.45 18.14 19.65
CA THR A 282 -0.62 18.34 20.86
C THR A 282 0.66 19.12 20.61
N GLY A 283 1.14 19.16 19.36
CA GLY A 283 2.48 19.66 19.02
C GLY A 283 3.62 18.66 19.31
N GLU A 284 3.31 17.45 19.79
CA GLU A 284 4.29 16.45 20.17
C GLU A 284 4.43 15.33 19.14
N THR A 285 5.66 15.02 18.75
CA THR A 285 5.96 13.90 17.84
C THR A 285 6.05 12.59 18.62
N LEU A 286 5.23 11.61 18.30
CA LEU A 286 5.31 10.27 18.88
C LEU A 286 6.67 9.62 18.57
N PRO A 287 7.25 8.84 19.52
CA PRO A 287 8.54 8.18 19.31
C PRO A 287 8.61 7.33 18.04
N GLU A 288 7.51 6.66 17.68
CA GLU A 288 7.41 5.73 16.57
C GLU A 288 7.55 6.39 15.19
N ILE A 289 7.35 7.71 15.09
CA ILE A 289 7.45 8.44 13.81
C ILE A 289 8.61 9.44 13.77
N ARG A 290 9.50 9.45 14.78
CA ARG A 290 10.62 10.41 14.83
C ARG A 290 11.55 10.32 13.63
N ASP A 291 11.82 9.10 13.16
CA ASP A 291 12.68 8.84 12.00
C ASP A 291 11.98 9.16 10.66
N PHE A 292 10.69 9.48 10.70
CA PHE A 292 9.88 9.79 9.51
C PHE A 292 9.80 11.30 9.25
N ASP A 293 10.63 12.10 9.91
CA ASP A 293 10.68 13.56 9.74
C ASP A 293 10.78 13.93 8.25
N PRO A 294 9.84 14.73 7.71
CA PRO A 294 9.88 15.17 6.33
C PRO A 294 11.10 16.06 5.98
N LEU A 295 11.78 16.59 7.00
CA LEU A 295 12.93 17.50 6.85
C LEU A 295 14.30 16.82 6.98
N ARG A 296 14.30 15.47 7.20
CA ARG A 296 15.54 14.68 7.26
C ARG A 296 16.34 14.68 5.96
#